data_55876d72de233c15d29fd747cc5c09ee
#
_entry.id   55876d72de233c15d29fd747cc5c09ee
#
_cell.length_a   1.000
_cell.length_b   1.000
_cell.length_c   1.000
_cell.angle_alpha   90.00
_cell.angle_beta   90.00
_cell.angle_gamma   90.00
#
_symmetry.space_group_name_H-M   'P 1'
#
loop_
_entity.id
_entity.type
_entity.pdbx_description
1 polymer ?
#
loop_
_entity_poly.entity_id
_entity_poly.type
_entity_poly.pdbx_seq_one_letter_code
_entity_poly.pdbx_strand_id
1 'polypeptide(L)'
;MSPSKKSRLTYSHIGMYCIPMARASTTSDAFNAVAEPRRREILNYLALQERPVGEIVATLGLSQPSVSKHLRVLRDVGLVDLRRDGRQKLYRTNADAIRPLHEWTSTFERYWRHQLNRIKERAEGNVSKVHPDVNSRRNHDHDRNKN
;
A
#
# COMPACT_ATOMS: atom_id res chain seq x y z
N MET A 1 -72.37 3.25 20.03
CA MET A 1 -71.74 3.03 21.37
C MET A 1 -70.27 2.77 21.17
N SER A 2 -69.52 3.79 21.45
CA SER A 2 -68.00 3.66 21.50
C SER A 2 -67.58 3.12 22.83
N PRO A 3 -66.40 2.50 22.86
CA PRO A 3 -65.44 2.81 23.93
C PRO A 3 -64.05 3.12 23.41
N SER A 4 -63.63 4.27 23.74
CA SER A 4 -62.59 4.56 24.72
C SER A 4 -61.15 4.30 24.28
N LYS A 5 -60.54 5.40 23.89
CA LYS A 5 -59.11 5.63 23.78
C LYS A 5 -58.42 5.33 25.11
N LYS A 6 -57.44 4.48 25.11
CA LYS A 6 -56.39 4.45 26.12
C LYS A 6 -55.09 4.91 25.48
N SER A 7 -54.77 6.15 25.76
CA SER A 7 -53.46 6.74 25.61
C SER A 7 -52.44 5.97 26.47
N ARG A 8 -51.43 5.43 25.84
CA ARG A 8 -50.21 4.97 26.53
C ARG A 8 -49.07 5.87 26.15
N LEU A 9 -48.53 6.48 27.17
CA LEU A 9 -47.40 7.34 27.16
C LEU A 9 -46.25 6.73 26.40
N THR A 10 -45.74 7.54 25.51
CA THR A 10 -44.47 7.33 24.84
C THR A 10 -43.32 7.55 25.82
N TYR A 11 -42.61 6.50 26.11
CA TYR A 11 -41.31 6.58 26.70
C TYR A 11 -40.30 6.88 25.57
N SER A 12 -39.86 8.13 25.52
CA SER A 12 -38.81 8.56 24.63
C SER A 12 -37.51 7.94 25.08
N HIS A 13 -37.14 6.83 24.45
CA HIS A 13 -35.82 6.30 24.54
C HIS A 13 -34.99 6.85 23.37
N ILE A 14 -33.98 7.54 23.75
CA ILE A 14 -32.87 8.10 22.97
C ILE A 14 -32.59 7.18 21.80
N GLY A 15 -32.79 7.72 20.60
CA GLY A 15 -32.55 7.03 19.35
C GLY A 15 -31.09 6.62 19.23
N MET A 16 -30.84 5.37 19.50
CA MET A 16 -29.69 4.68 18.95
C MET A 16 -29.98 4.50 17.46
N TYR A 17 -29.49 5.44 16.68
CA TYR A 17 -29.49 5.29 15.23
C TYR A 17 -28.68 4.04 14.92
N CYS A 18 -29.37 2.90 14.77
CA CYS A 18 -28.87 1.80 13.96
C CYS A 18 -28.74 2.35 12.56
N ILE A 19 -27.64 2.98 12.25
CA ILE A 19 -27.19 3.13 10.88
C ILE A 19 -27.13 1.68 10.38
N PRO A 20 -27.95 1.25 9.42
CA PRO A 20 -27.71 -0.01 8.77
C PRO A 20 -26.30 0.14 8.19
N MET A 21 -25.32 -0.53 8.80
CA MET A 21 -24.08 -0.81 8.12
C MET A 21 -24.48 -1.69 6.94
N ALA A 22 -24.91 -1.04 5.86
CA ALA A 22 -24.84 -1.63 4.56
C ALA A 22 -23.37 -2.07 4.49
N ARG A 23 -23.15 -3.38 4.57
CA ARG A 23 -21.86 -3.99 4.32
C ARG A 23 -21.44 -3.46 2.95
N ALA A 24 -20.66 -2.38 2.94
CA ALA A 24 -20.04 -1.91 1.73
C ALA A 24 -19.42 -3.17 1.11
N SER A 25 -19.85 -3.50 -0.10
CA SER A 25 -19.35 -4.69 -0.75
C SER A 25 -17.83 -4.57 -0.70
N THR A 26 -17.18 -5.54 -0.07
CA THR A 26 -15.74 -5.59 0.21
C THR A 26 -14.86 -5.44 -1.06
N THR A 27 -15.47 -5.27 -2.21
CA THR A 27 -14.85 -5.14 -3.53
C THR A 27 -14.89 -3.73 -4.13
N SER A 28 -15.54 -2.75 -3.48
CA SER A 28 -15.71 -1.39 -4.03
C SER A 28 -14.64 -0.39 -3.56
N ASP A 29 -13.61 -0.85 -2.85
CA ASP A 29 -12.56 -0.02 -2.30
C ASP A 29 -11.19 -0.43 -2.84
N ALA A 30 -10.37 0.55 -3.21
CA ALA A 30 -9.01 0.37 -3.71
C ALA A 30 -8.14 -0.43 -2.74
N PHE A 31 -8.27 -0.21 -1.42
CA PHE A 31 -7.50 -0.93 -0.39
C PHE A 31 -7.84 -2.43 -0.39
N ASN A 32 -9.12 -2.77 -0.46
CA ASN A 32 -9.55 -4.17 -0.58
C ASN A 32 -9.10 -4.80 -1.91
N ALA A 33 -9.12 -4.03 -2.99
CA ALA A 33 -8.65 -4.51 -4.28
C ALA A 33 -7.17 -4.88 -4.25
N VAL A 34 -6.31 -4.08 -3.62
CA VAL A 34 -4.87 -4.36 -3.53
C VAL A 34 -4.49 -5.31 -2.40
N ALA A 35 -5.41 -5.73 -1.54
CA ALA A 35 -5.13 -6.72 -0.50
C ALA A 35 -4.74 -8.09 -1.09
N GLU A 36 -5.26 -8.44 -2.25
CA GLU A 36 -4.99 -9.72 -2.95
C GLU A 36 -3.67 -9.66 -3.73
N PRO A 37 -2.69 -10.56 -3.47
CA PRO A 37 -1.37 -10.53 -4.10
C PRO A 37 -1.39 -10.53 -5.63
N ARG A 38 -2.23 -11.41 -6.23
CA ARG A 38 -2.32 -11.52 -7.69
C ARG A 38 -2.82 -10.23 -8.36
N ARG A 39 -3.67 -9.48 -7.70
CA ARG A 39 -4.10 -8.17 -8.21
C ARG A 39 -2.97 -7.14 -8.16
N ARG A 40 -2.10 -7.17 -7.16
CA ARG A 40 -0.89 -6.32 -7.12
C ARG A 40 0.10 -6.67 -8.23
N GLU A 41 0.30 -7.96 -8.51
CA GLU A 41 1.15 -8.41 -9.63
C GLU A 41 0.63 -7.87 -10.97
N ILE A 42 -0.68 -7.96 -11.20
CA ILE A 42 -1.32 -7.42 -12.40
C ILE A 42 -1.15 -5.89 -12.48
N LEU A 43 -1.39 -5.15 -11.39
CA LEU A 43 -1.20 -3.70 -11.36
C LEU A 43 0.24 -3.30 -11.67
N ASN A 44 1.22 -3.99 -11.09
CA ASN A 44 2.64 -3.73 -11.34
C ASN A 44 2.99 -3.98 -12.81
N TYR A 45 2.48 -5.06 -13.40
CA TYR A 45 2.73 -5.39 -14.80
C TYR A 45 2.12 -4.36 -15.77
N LEU A 46 0.97 -3.78 -15.39
CA LEU A 46 0.25 -2.77 -16.18
C LEU A 46 0.69 -1.32 -15.89
N ALA A 47 1.62 -1.10 -14.96
CA ALA A 47 1.96 0.24 -14.48
C ALA A 47 2.54 1.16 -15.54
N LEU A 48 3.39 0.62 -16.43
CA LEU A 48 4.15 1.43 -17.39
C LEU A 48 3.52 1.48 -18.78
N GLN A 49 2.75 0.46 -19.17
CA GLN A 49 2.19 0.39 -20.52
C GLN A 49 0.92 -0.47 -20.59
N GLU A 50 0.14 -0.19 -21.61
CA GLU A 50 -1.05 -0.98 -21.92
C GLU A 50 -0.69 -2.38 -22.39
N ARG A 51 -1.42 -3.39 -21.92
CA ARG A 51 -1.22 -4.80 -22.30
C ARG A 51 -2.54 -5.51 -22.59
N PRO A 52 -2.57 -6.38 -23.59
CA PRO A 52 -3.71 -7.26 -23.81
C PRO A 52 -3.76 -8.39 -22.77
N VAL A 53 -4.96 -8.92 -22.52
CA VAL A 53 -5.17 -9.99 -21.52
C VAL A 53 -4.30 -11.23 -21.76
N GLY A 54 -4.04 -11.57 -23.04
CA GLY A 54 -3.20 -12.71 -23.38
C GLY A 54 -1.75 -12.58 -22.90
N GLU A 55 -1.16 -11.39 -22.97
CA GLU A 55 0.17 -11.12 -22.43
C GLU A 55 0.21 -11.22 -20.92
N ILE A 56 -0.82 -10.71 -20.23
CA ILE A 56 -0.93 -10.81 -18.76
C ILE A 56 -0.95 -12.29 -18.35
N VAL A 57 -1.76 -13.10 -19.03
CA VAL A 57 -1.86 -14.55 -18.81
C VAL A 57 -0.50 -15.23 -18.99
N ALA A 58 0.18 -14.96 -20.11
CA ALA A 58 1.45 -15.57 -20.43
C ALA A 58 2.56 -15.17 -19.43
N THR A 59 2.63 -13.88 -19.10
CA THR A 59 3.70 -13.35 -18.23
C THR A 59 3.53 -13.78 -16.77
N LEU A 60 2.31 -13.76 -16.25
CA LEU A 60 2.06 -14.07 -14.84
C LEU A 60 1.80 -15.56 -14.58
N GLY A 61 1.72 -16.39 -15.61
CA GLY A 61 1.47 -17.82 -15.50
C GLY A 61 0.11 -18.16 -14.88
N LEU A 62 -0.88 -17.29 -15.04
CA LEU A 62 -2.22 -17.45 -14.50
C LEU A 62 -3.18 -17.94 -15.59
N SER A 63 -4.25 -18.64 -15.19
CA SER A 63 -5.30 -18.98 -16.14
C SER A 63 -6.08 -17.73 -16.60
N GLN A 64 -6.51 -17.72 -17.85
CA GLN A 64 -7.27 -16.61 -18.41
C GLN A 64 -8.56 -16.28 -17.60
N PRO A 65 -9.35 -17.25 -17.11
CA PRO A 65 -10.48 -16.95 -16.27
C PRO A 65 -10.09 -16.23 -14.97
N SER A 66 -8.96 -16.62 -14.34
CA SER A 66 -8.43 -15.98 -13.15
C SER A 66 -8.03 -14.53 -13.42
N VAL A 67 -7.23 -14.28 -14.46
CA VAL A 67 -6.84 -12.93 -14.87
C VAL A 67 -8.07 -12.07 -15.16
N SER A 68 -9.05 -12.60 -15.89
CA SER A 68 -10.28 -11.87 -16.21
C SER A 68 -11.08 -11.49 -14.96
N LYS A 69 -11.13 -12.37 -13.96
CA LYS A 69 -11.78 -12.10 -12.66
C LYS A 69 -11.06 -10.97 -11.91
N HIS A 70 -9.73 -11.02 -11.83
CA HIS A 70 -8.93 -10.00 -11.16
C HIS A 70 -9.03 -8.64 -11.89
N LEU A 71 -8.92 -8.62 -13.21
CA LEU A 71 -9.08 -7.39 -14.01
C LEU A 71 -10.48 -6.78 -13.86
N ARG A 72 -11.51 -7.59 -13.74
CA ARG A 72 -12.87 -7.10 -13.46
C ARG A 72 -12.91 -6.34 -12.14
N VAL A 73 -12.41 -6.96 -11.05
CA VAL A 73 -12.38 -6.30 -9.71
C VAL A 73 -11.59 -5.00 -9.76
N LEU A 74 -10.39 -5.02 -10.36
CA LEU A 74 -9.54 -3.83 -10.47
C LEU A 74 -10.20 -2.70 -11.28
N ARG A 75 -10.91 -3.05 -12.34
CA ARG A 75 -11.66 -2.09 -13.15
C ARG A 75 -12.89 -1.55 -12.42
N ASP A 76 -13.63 -2.40 -11.70
CA ASP A 76 -14.83 -2.01 -10.96
C ASP A 76 -14.51 -0.97 -9.85
N VAL A 77 -13.27 -0.97 -9.32
CA VAL A 77 -12.78 0.04 -8.37
C VAL A 77 -11.97 1.17 -9.05
N GLY A 78 -11.86 1.17 -10.36
CA GLY A 78 -11.17 2.21 -11.13
C GLY A 78 -9.64 2.14 -11.13
N LEU A 79 -9.01 1.10 -10.57
CA LEU A 79 -7.54 0.94 -10.54
C LEU A 79 -6.94 0.53 -11.88
N VAL A 80 -7.76 0.04 -12.81
CA VAL A 80 -7.36 -0.36 -14.15
C VAL A 80 -8.34 0.19 -15.17
N ASP A 81 -7.82 0.85 -16.18
CA ASP A 81 -8.54 1.32 -17.34
C ASP A 81 -8.56 0.24 -18.45
N LEU A 82 -9.59 0.26 -19.23
CA LEU A 82 -9.78 -0.59 -20.41
C LEU A 82 -9.96 0.26 -21.65
N ARG A 83 -9.05 0.11 -22.61
CA ARG A 83 -9.18 0.65 -23.96
C ARG A 83 -9.41 -0.50 -24.94
N ARG A 84 -10.24 -0.26 -25.95
CA ARG A 84 -10.41 -1.18 -27.07
C ARG A 84 -9.56 -0.70 -28.24
N ASP A 85 -8.82 -1.62 -28.81
CA ASP A 85 -8.03 -1.39 -30.01
C ASP A 85 -8.40 -2.49 -31.05
N GLY A 86 -9.30 -2.15 -31.96
CA GLY A 86 -9.91 -3.11 -32.86
C GLY A 86 -10.60 -4.25 -32.08
N ARG A 87 -10.09 -5.47 -32.26
CA ARG A 87 -10.61 -6.67 -31.59
C ARG A 87 -9.97 -6.93 -30.22
N GLN A 88 -8.90 -6.19 -29.88
CA GLN A 88 -8.16 -6.38 -28.64
C GLN A 88 -8.69 -5.47 -27.53
N LYS A 89 -8.57 -5.98 -26.31
CA LYS A 89 -8.81 -5.23 -25.07
C LYS A 89 -7.48 -4.99 -24.39
N LEU A 90 -7.08 -3.72 -24.33
CA LEU A 90 -5.85 -3.28 -23.68
C LEU A 90 -6.17 -2.74 -22.29
N TYR A 91 -5.39 -3.17 -21.32
CA TYR A 91 -5.53 -2.78 -19.93
C TYR A 91 -4.31 -1.99 -19.49
N ARG A 92 -4.54 -0.96 -18.66
CA ARG A 92 -3.49 -0.11 -18.08
C ARG A 92 -3.85 0.22 -16.64
N THR A 93 -2.86 0.31 -15.76
CA THR A 93 -3.06 0.82 -14.40
C THR A 93 -3.37 2.31 -14.42
N ASN A 94 -4.44 2.71 -13.71
CA ASN A 94 -4.80 4.09 -13.49
C ASN A 94 -4.01 4.64 -12.29
N ALA A 95 -2.98 5.43 -12.58
CA ALA A 95 -2.10 5.99 -11.56
C ALA A 95 -2.82 6.95 -10.60
N ASP A 96 -3.81 7.70 -11.08
CA ASP A 96 -4.56 8.64 -10.24
C ASP A 96 -5.43 7.92 -9.21
N ALA A 97 -6.00 6.79 -9.56
CA ALA A 97 -6.78 5.97 -8.65
C ALA A 97 -5.92 5.26 -7.58
N ILE A 98 -4.61 5.13 -7.81
CA ILE A 98 -3.65 4.59 -6.83
C ILE A 98 -3.20 5.67 -5.82
N ARG A 99 -3.35 6.94 -6.13
CA ARG A 99 -2.90 8.07 -5.28
C ARG A 99 -3.32 7.94 -3.80
N PRO A 100 -4.57 7.61 -3.43
CA PRO A 100 -4.96 7.47 -2.02
C PRO A 100 -4.16 6.39 -1.27
N LEU A 101 -3.79 5.30 -1.96
CA LEU A 101 -2.96 4.24 -1.40
C LEU A 101 -1.54 4.75 -1.12
N HIS A 102 -0.97 5.49 -2.06
CA HIS A 102 0.34 6.12 -1.91
C HIS A 102 0.35 7.13 -0.77
N GLU A 103 -0.63 8.02 -0.69
CA GLU A 103 -0.76 9.01 0.37
C GLU A 103 -0.84 8.37 1.75
N TRP A 104 -1.61 7.30 1.88
CA TRP A 104 -1.69 6.54 3.12
C TRP A 104 -0.35 5.88 3.48
N THR A 105 0.31 5.19 2.55
CA THR A 105 1.59 4.51 2.80
C THR A 105 2.74 5.49 3.07
N SER A 106 2.71 6.69 2.47
CA SER A 106 3.74 7.72 2.68
C SER A 106 3.84 8.20 4.14
N THR A 107 2.76 8.06 4.91
CA THR A 107 2.76 8.33 6.36
C THR A 107 3.71 7.38 7.09
N PHE A 108 3.68 6.11 6.71
CA PHE A 108 4.55 5.07 7.29
C PHE A 108 5.98 5.16 6.77
N GLU A 109 6.19 5.58 5.53
CA GLU A 109 7.51 5.82 4.96
C GLU A 109 8.31 6.82 5.80
N ARG A 110 7.72 7.93 6.22
CA ARG A 110 8.35 8.91 7.11
C ARG A 110 8.75 8.29 8.45
N TYR A 111 7.88 7.45 9.02
CA TYR A 111 8.16 6.71 10.23
C TYR A 111 9.37 5.77 10.07
N TRP A 112 9.40 4.97 9.02
CA TRP A 112 10.50 4.04 8.73
C TRP A 112 11.81 4.76 8.46
N ARG A 113 11.78 5.87 7.72
CA ARG A 113 12.97 6.68 7.44
C ARG A 113 13.59 7.20 8.73
N HIS A 114 12.79 7.70 9.66
CA HIS A 114 13.26 8.13 10.96
C HIS A 114 13.89 6.98 11.77
N GLN A 115 13.28 5.80 11.78
CA GLN A 115 13.83 4.62 12.47
C GLN A 115 15.15 4.16 11.86
N LEU A 116 15.25 4.12 10.54
CA LEU A 116 16.49 3.74 9.83
C LEU A 116 17.63 4.72 10.11
N ASN A 117 17.37 6.02 10.14
CA ASN A 117 18.37 7.03 10.50
C ASN A 117 18.90 6.82 11.93
N ARG A 118 18.03 6.54 12.89
CA ARG A 118 18.45 6.22 14.27
C ARG A 118 19.33 4.97 14.36
N ILE A 119 19.04 3.94 13.56
CA ILE A 119 19.87 2.72 13.49
C ILE A 119 21.24 3.05 12.90
N LYS A 120 21.26 3.83 11.80
CA LYS A 120 22.49 4.27 11.14
C LYS A 120 23.39 5.07 12.09
N GLU A 121 22.85 6.08 12.77
CA GLU A 121 23.56 6.90 13.76
C GLU A 121 24.18 6.07 14.89
N ARG A 122 23.44 5.06 15.37
CA ARG A 122 23.97 4.13 16.39
C ARG A 122 25.10 3.26 15.87
N ALA A 123 24.99 2.78 14.64
CA ALA A 123 26.04 1.96 14.01
C ALA A 123 27.31 2.79 13.80
N GLU A 124 27.20 4.00 13.28
CA GLU A 124 28.32 4.92 13.04
C GLU A 124 28.95 5.40 14.34
N GLY A 125 28.17 5.69 15.36
CA GLY A 125 28.64 6.08 16.70
C GLY A 125 29.42 4.95 17.42
N ASN A 126 29.09 3.70 17.14
CA ASN A 126 29.85 2.55 17.68
C ASN A 126 31.18 2.33 16.95
N VAL A 127 31.24 2.57 15.64
CA VAL A 127 32.49 2.43 14.86
C VAL A 127 33.54 3.46 15.34
N SER A 128 33.10 4.70 15.65
CA SER A 128 34.00 5.74 16.16
C SER A 128 34.57 5.42 17.56
N LYS A 129 33.89 4.60 18.33
CA LYS A 129 34.36 4.18 19.68
C LYS A 129 35.30 2.98 19.66
N VAL A 130 35.33 2.21 18.58
CA VAL A 130 36.14 0.98 18.44
C VAL A 130 37.54 1.27 17.85
N HIS A 131 37.79 2.46 17.29
CA HIS A 131 39.10 2.87 16.80
C HIS A 131 39.63 4.10 17.56
N PRO A 132 40.06 3.97 18.82
CA PRO A 132 40.93 4.98 19.41
C PRO A 132 42.31 4.82 18.83
N ASP A 133 42.72 5.72 17.93
CA ASP A 133 44.06 6.21 17.69
C ASP A 133 45.17 5.18 17.48
N VAL A 134 45.22 4.60 16.28
CA VAL A 134 46.43 3.87 15.80
C VAL A 134 47.51 4.84 15.27
N ASN A 135 47.22 6.16 15.21
CA ASN A 135 48.13 7.12 14.59
C ASN A 135 49.04 7.87 15.58
N SER A 136 48.88 7.64 16.89
CA SER A 136 49.72 8.34 17.90
C SER A 136 51.07 7.65 18.20
N ARG A 137 51.32 6.46 17.68
CA ARG A 137 52.56 5.70 17.97
C ARG A 137 53.68 5.79 16.94
N ARG A 138 53.50 6.56 15.88
CA ARG A 138 54.50 6.62 14.79
C ARG A 138 55.45 7.82 14.87
N ASN A 139 55.31 8.73 15.79
CA ASN A 139 56.17 9.95 15.89
C ASN A 139 57.13 9.97 17.08
N HIS A 140 57.37 8.85 17.78
CA HIS A 140 58.27 8.88 18.94
C HIS A 140 59.64 8.15 18.73
N ASP A 141 59.89 7.54 17.55
CA ASP A 141 61.13 6.80 17.29
C ASP A 141 62.11 7.51 16.34
N HIS A 142 61.92 8.78 16.03
CA HIS A 142 62.87 9.47 15.11
C HIS A 142 63.85 10.43 15.77
N ASP A 143 63.89 10.53 17.12
CA ASP A 143 64.74 11.51 17.80
C ASP A 143 65.82 10.90 18.75
N ARG A 144 66.15 9.62 18.60
CA ARG A 144 67.19 8.98 19.43
C ARG A 144 68.47 8.52 18.69
N ASN A 145 68.75 9.05 17.51
CA ASN A 145 70.01 8.68 16.85
C ASN A 145 70.76 9.92 16.30
N LYS A 146 71.10 10.89 17.16
CA LYS A 146 72.14 11.90 16.91
C LYS A 146 72.74 12.25 18.24
N ASN A 147 73.76 11.45 18.63
CA ASN A 147 75.00 11.86 19.32
C ASN A 147 75.98 10.72 19.23
#